data_4bd638ca54f0f9ecd4f52d86fff28ee0
#
_entry.id   4bd638ca54f0f9ecd4f52d86fff28ee0
#
_cell.length_a   1.000
_cell.length_b   1.000
_cell.length_c   1.000
_cell.angle_alpha   90.00
_cell.angle_beta   90.00
_cell.angle_gamma   90.00
#
_symmetry.space_group_name_H-M   'P 1'
#
loop_
_entity.id
_entity.type
_entity.pdbx_description
1 polymer ?
#
loop_
_entity_poly.entity_id
_entity_poly.type
_entity_poly.pdbx_seq_one_letter_code
_entity_poly.pdbx_strand_id
1 'polypeptide(L)'
;VYANRAWLADQQTHIEQGPQRHTPPAPSPGVVYDVSSSYLEGRCNALADWGYNRNGKRAKRHIVIGVLCDTAGRPLSVEVFRGNTADMATVAPQIKKVAERCGAQHVTFVGGRGMIIHAQKEELAAHGMRYITALATPHIAH
;
A
#
# COMPACT_ATOMS: atom_id res chain seq x y z
N VAL A 1 25.45 12.79 0.17
CA VAL A 1 24.29 12.11 -0.49
C VAL A 1 23.72 11.03 0.41
N TYR A 2 24.52 10.11 0.99
CA TYR A 2 24.00 9.00 1.82
C TYR A 2 23.41 9.46 3.16
N ALA A 3 24.04 10.46 3.81
CA ALA A 3 23.54 11.04 5.07
C ALA A 3 22.13 11.64 4.90
N ASN A 4 21.85 12.32 3.78
CA ASN A 4 20.54 12.89 3.49
C ASN A 4 19.47 11.81 3.27
N ARG A 5 19.86 10.65 2.69
CA ARG A 5 18.93 9.52 2.51
C ARG A 5 18.55 8.87 3.85
N ALA A 6 19.53 8.69 4.73
CA ALA A 6 19.26 8.17 6.09
C ALA A 6 18.34 9.14 6.85
N TRP A 7 18.65 10.44 6.84
CA TRP A 7 17.80 11.46 7.45
C TRP A 7 16.38 11.45 6.90
N LEU A 8 16.18 11.35 5.57
CA LEU A 8 14.84 11.26 4.97
C LEU A 8 14.07 10.03 5.43
N ALA A 9 14.73 8.88 5.57
CA ALA A 9 14.10 7.66 6.07
C ALA A 9 13.63 7.84 7.52
N ASP A 10 14.44 8.48 8.37
CA ASP A 10 14.07 8.79 9.76
C ASP A 10 12.91 9.80 9.85
N GLN A 11 12.75 10.68 8.84
CA GLN A 11 11.69 11.67 8.77
C GLN A 11 10.41 11.15 8.08
N GLN A 12 10.37 9.90 7.62
CA GLN A 12 9.25 9.38 6.82
C GLN A 12 7.90 9.63 7.48
N THR A 13 7.74 9.29 8.76
CA THR A 13 6.48 9.49 9.48
C THR A 13 6.06 10.96 9.53
N HIS A 14 7.01 11.86 9.75
CA HIS A 14 6.75 13.30 9.77
C HIS A 14 6.33 13.83 8.40
N ILE A 15 7.00 13.38 7.34
CA ILE A 15 6.68 13.75 5.96
C ILE A 15 5.30 13.24 5.57
N GLU A 16 4.96 11.99 5.90
CA GLU A 16 3.65 11.40 5.61
C GLU A 16 2.50 12.10 6.37
N GLN A 17 2.75 12.66 7.55
CA GLN A 17 1.76 13.41 8.33
C GLN A 17 1.56 14.86 7.83
N GLY A 18 2.52 15.41 7.11
CA GLY A 18 2.49 16.80 6.65
C GLY A 18 1.26 17.16 5.82
N PRO A 19 0.92 16.43 4.74
CA PRO A 19 -0.25 16.70 3.90
C PRO A 19 -1.59 16.61 4.64
N GLN A 20 -1.69 15.72 5.64
CA GLN A 20 -2.92 15.51 6.41
C GLN A 20 -3.26 16.69 7.31
N ARG A 21 -2.26 17.43 7.81
CA ARG A 21 -2.46 18.61 8.69
C ARG A 21 -3.06 19.82 7.97
N HIS A 22 -2.90 19.89 6.65
CA HIS A 22 -3.32 21.04 5.84
C HIS A 22 -4.55 20.75 4.98
N THR A 23 -5.11 19.55 5.07
CA THR A 23 -6.28 19.15 4.29
C THR A 23 -7.47 18.99 5.22
N PRO A 24 -8.57 19.73 4.99
CA PRO A 24 -9.78 19.51 5.77
C PRO A 24 -10.27 18.07 5.58
N PRO A 25 -10.75 17.41 6.65
CA PRO A 25 -11.27 16.05 6.57
C PRO A 25 -12.44 16.00 5.59
N ALA A 26 -12.38 15.11 4.61
CA ALA A 26 -13.52 14.86 3.74
C ALA A 26 -14.64 14.17 4.56
N PRO A 27 -15.92 14.44 4.24
CA PRO A 27 -17.06 13.83 4.94
C PRO A 27 -17.07 12.29 4.88
N SER A 28 -16.42 11.72 3.86
CA SER A 28 -16.23 10.28 3.70
C SER A 28 -14.88 10.06 2.99
N PRO A 29 -13.78 10.03 3.75
CA PRO A 29 -12.46 9.91 3.15
C PRO A 29 -12.32 8.54 2.46
N GLY A 30 -11.99 8.57 1.18
CA GLY A 30 -11.56 7.40 0.43
C GLY A 30 -10.04 7.31 0.41
N VAL A 31 -9.51 6.11 0.42
CA VAL A 31 -8.09 5.84 0.21
C VAL A 31 -7.93 4.80 -0.89
N VAL A 32 -6.97 5.03 -1.77
CA VAL A 32 -6.62 4.13 -2.86
C VAL A 32 -5.25 3.54 -2.57
N TYR A 33 -5.16 2.23 -2.60
CA TYR A 33 -3.92 1.52 -2.39
C TYR A 33 -3.56 0.69 -3.62
N ASP A 34 -2.33 0.85 -4.08
CA ASP A 34 -1.80 0.06 -5.18
C ASP A 34 -0.35 -0.37 -4.92
N VAL A 35 0.06 -1.44 -5.59
CA VAL A 35 1.39 -2.04 -5.46
C VAL A 35 2.08 -2.11 -6.81
N SER A 36 3.32 -1.70 -6.81
CA SER A 36 4.21 -1.82 -7.95
C SER A 36 5.48 -2.58 -7.56
N SER A 37 6.34 -2.85 -8.52
CA SER A 37 7.64 -3.45 -8.26
C SER A 37 8.73 -2.78 -9.07
N SER A 38 9.92 -2.69 -8.49
CA SER A 38 11.12 -2.24 -9.19
C SER A 38 12.19 -3.32 -9.15
N TYR A 39 12.71 -3.72 -10.31
CA TYR A 39 13.80 -4.68 -10.38
C TYR A 39 15.14 -4.02 -10.04
N LEU A 40 16.09 -4.82 -9.62
CA LEU A 40 17.43 -4.39 -9.22
C LEU A 40 18.49 -5.06 -10.08
N GLU A 41 19.41 -4.25 -10.56
CA GLU A 41 20.60 -4.71 -11.28
C GLU A 41 21.75 -5.07 -10.30
N GLY A 42 21.74 -4.48 -9.11
CA GLY A 42 22.76 -4.69 -8.07
C GLY A 42 22.57 -5.99 -7.28
N ARG A 43 23.59 -6.33 -6.48
CA ARG A 43 23.62 -7.53 -5.63
C ARG A 43 23.32 -7.28 -4.16
N CYS A 44 23.46 -6.03 -3.70
CA CYS A 44 23.45 -5.66 -2.29
C CYS A 44 22.20 -4.86 -1.92
N ASN A 45 21.05 -5.54 -1.82
CA ASN A 45 19.84 -4.96 -1.26
C ASN A 45 19.12 -6.04 -0.43
N ALA A 46 18.91 -5.75 0.84
CA ALA A 46 18.33 -6.69 1.80
C ALA A 46 16.86 -7.03 1.51
N LEU A 47 16.13 -6.16 0.80
CA LEU A 47 14.73 -6.35 0.43
C LEU A 47 14.57 -6.98 -0.96
N ALA A 48 15.65 -7.03 -1.76
CA ALA A 48 15.57 -7.60 -3.09
C ALA A 48 15.46 -9.12 -3.05
N ASP A 49 14.38 -9.64 -3.63
CA ASP A 49 14.12 -11.07 -3.66
C ASP A 49 13.43 -11.48 -4.97
N TRP A 50 13.33 -12.79 -5.19
CA TRP A 50 12.64 -13.40 -6.32
C TRP A 50 11.15 -13.50 -5.99
N GLY A 51 10.29 -13.06 -6.89
CA GLY A 51 8.84 -13.12 -6.71
C GLY A 51 8.11 -12.77 -7.99
N TYR A 52 6.82 -12.48 -7.88
CA TYR A 52 6.00 -12.06 -9.02
C TYR A 52 6.45 -10.70 -9.54
N ASN A 53 7.01 -10.69 -10.75
CA ASN A 53 7.54 -9.49 -11.37
C ASN A 53 6.51 -8.86 -12.32
N ARG A 54 5.89 -7.76 -11.89
CA ARG A 54 4.89 -7.01 -12.66
C ARG A 54 5.45 -6.37 -13.92
N ASN A 55 6.78 -6.14 -13.95
CA ASN A 55 7.44 -5.50 -15.09
C ASN A 55 7.85 -6.49 -16.20
N GLY A 56 7.48 -7.78 -16.08
CA GLY A 56 7.82 -8.82 -17.06
C GLY A 56 9.30 -9.15 -17.19
N LYS A 57 10.16 -8.57 -16.37
CA LYS A 57 11.62 -8.83 -16.35
C LYS A 57 11.92 -10.15 -15.65
N ARG A 58 12.01 -11.22 -16.42
CA ARG A 58 12.39 -12.55 -15.89
C ARG A 58 13.81 -12.53 -15.34
N ALA A 59 14.08 -13.41 -14.37
CA ALA A 59 15.41 -13.61 -13.77
C ALA A 59 16.05 -12.34 -13.17
N LYS A 60 15.24 -11.43 -12.60
CA LYS A 60 15.70 -10.27 -11.84
C LYS A 60 15.06 -10.26 -10.45
N ARG A 61 15.90 -10.00 -9.43
CA ARG A 61 15.38 -9.70 -8.09
C ARG A 61 14.73 -8.32 -8.11
N HIS A 62 13.70 -8.13 -7.33
CA HIS A 62 12.97 -6.87 -7.25
C HIS A 62 12.57 -6.56 -5.80
N ILE A 63 12.11 -5.36 -5.58
CA ILE A 63 11.41 -4.92 -4.38
C ILE A 63 9.96 -4.64 -4.74
N VAL A 64 9.09 -4.74 -3.76
CA VAL A 64 7.68 -4.36 -3.90
C VAL A 64 7.48 -3.01 -3.22
N ILE A 65 6.76 -2.11 -3.89
CA ILE A 65 6.49 -0.75 -3.42
C ILE A 65 4.98 -0.59 -3.34
N GLY A 66 4.47 -0.31 -2.14
CA GLY A 66 3.07 0.01 -1.91
C GLY A 66 2.89 1.51 -1.72
N VAL A 67 1.89 2.09 -2.37
CA VAL A 67 1.54 3.51 -2.25
C VAL A 67 0.07 3.63 -1.85
N LEU A 68 -0.17 4.35 -0.77
CA LEU A 68 -1.50 4.72 -0.31
C LEU A 68 -1.73 6.19 -0.67
N CYS A 69 -2.82 6.47 -1.38
CA CYS A 69 -3.21 7.82 -1.79
C CYS A 69 -4.59 8.18 -1.26
N ASP A 70 -4.88 9.47 -1.17
CA ASP A 70 -6.25 9.95 -1.01
C ASP A 70 -7.02 9.96 -2.34
N THR A 71 -8.30 10.36 -2.31
CA THR A 71 -9.16 10.44 -3.49
C THR A 71 -8.73 11.49 -4.52
N ALA A 72 -7.87 12.43 -4.14
CA ALA A 72 -7.27 13.41 -5.04
C ALA A 72 -5.95 12.90 -5.67
N GLY A 73 -5.54 11.67 -5.36
CA GLY A 73 -4.29 11.08 -5.83
C GLY A 73 -3.05 11.55 -5.08
N ARG A 74 -3.19 12.22 -3.95
CA ARG A 74 -2.05 12.66 -3.14
C ARG A 74 -1.53 11.50 -2.30
N PRO A 75 -0.21 11.23 -2.31
CA PRO A 75 0.34 10.13 -1.53
C PRO A 75 0.24 10.43 -0.02
N LEU A 76 -0.31 9.48 0.72
CA LEU A 76 -0.45 9.50 2.17
C LEU A 76 0.62 8.65 2.85
N SER A 77 1.04 7.56 2.22
CA SER A 77 2.06 6.66 2.72
C SER A 77 2.72 5.88 1.59
N VAL A 78 4.01 5.65 1.74
CA VAL A 78 4.80 4.77 0.88
C VAL A 78 5.45 3.72 1.74
N GLU A 79 5.43 2.47 1.29
CA GLU A 79 6.08 1.37 1.98
C GLU A 79 6.81 0.45 1.01
N VAL A 80 7.98 -0.02 1.41
CA VAL A 80 8.81 -0.91 0.60
C VAL A 80 8.85 -2.28 1.28
N PHE A 81 8.49 -3.30 0.52
CA PHE A 81 8.45 -4.68 0.98
C PHE A 81 9.49 -5.52 0.25
N ARG A 82 9.78 -6.67 0.82
CA ARG A 82 10.62 -7.68 0.19
C ARG A 82 10.01 -8.14 -1.14
N GLY A 83 10.85 -8.41 -2.14
CA GLY A 83 10.39 -8.75 -3.50
C GLY A 83 9.48 -9.97 -3.61
N ASN A 84 9.55 -10.91 -2.68
CA ASN A 84 8.68 -12.09 -2.61
C ASN A 84 7.36 -11.86 -1.84
N THR A 85 7.08 -10.63 -1.42
CA THR A 85 5.85 -10.30 -0.69
C THR A 85 4.65 -10.33 -1.64
N ALA A 86 3.63 -11.12 -1.30
CA ALA A 86 2.37 -11.16 -2.04
C ALA A 86 1.57 -9.85 -1.81
N ASP A 87 0.82 -9.41 -2.82
CA ASP A 87 0.06 -8.15 -2.77
C ASP A 87 -0.89 -8.09 -1.58
N MET A 88 -1.61 -9.17 -1.33
CA MET A 88 -2.53 -9.27 -0.20
C MET A 88 -1.85 -9.09 1.16
N ALA A 89 -0.58 -9.49 1.29
CA ALA A 89 0.17 -9.33 2.53
C ALA A 89 0.61 -7.88 2.79
N THR A 90 0.60 -7.04 1.76
CA THR A 90 0.94 -5.61 1.88
C THR A 90 -0.24 -4.77 2.38
N VAL A 91 -1.48 -5.29 2.34
CA VAL A 91 -2.71 -4.54 2.64
C VAL A 91 -2.90 -4.33 4.15
N ALA A 92 -2.67 -5.34 4.96
CA ALA A 92 -2.91 -5.28 6.41
C ALA A 92 -2.14 -4.13 7.11
N PRO A 93 -0.85 -3.89 6.86
CA PRO A 93 -0.15 -2.73 7.41
C PRO A 93 -0.78 -1.39 7.01
N GLN A 94 -1.36 -1.30 5.81
CA GLN A 94 -1.99 -0.07 5.34
C GLN A 94 -3.35 0.16 6.00
N ILE A 95 -4.16 -0.88 6.21
CA ILE A 95 -5.41 -0.80 6.97
C ILE A 95 -5.14 -0.23 8.36
N LYS A 96 -4.13 -0.77 9.06
CA LYS A 96 -3.73 -0.31 10.37
C LYS A 96 -3.30 1.16 10.37
N LYS A 97 -2.46 1.56 9.39
CA LYS A 97 -2.03 2.97 9.24
C LYS A 97 -3.22 3.91 9.03
N VAL A 98 -4.18 3.51 8.18
CA VAL A 98 -5.39 4.31 7.92
C VAL A 98 -6.23 4.41 9.19
N ALA A 99 -6.41 3.31 9.94
CA ALA A 99 -7.14 3.29 11.19
C ALA A 99 -6.54 4.26 12.22
N GLU A 100 -5.23 4.22 12.38
CA GLU A 100 -4.50 5.04 13.34
C GLU A 100 -4.46 6.53 12.97
N ARG A 101 -4.37 6.84 11.66
CA ARG A 101 -4.14 8.21 11.19
C ARG A 101 -5.42 8.97 10.82
N CYS A 102 -6.41 8.27 10.28
CA CYS A 102 -7.63 8.89 9.73
C CYS A 102 -8.85 8.70 10.64
N GLY A 103 -8.69 8.07 11.83
CA GLY A 103 -9.81 7.83 12.73
C GLY A 103 -10.84 6.85 12.16
N ALA A 104 -10.43 5.90 11.40
CA ALA A 104 -11.07 4.70 10.81
C ALA A 104 -12.58 4.72 10.47
N GLN A 105 -13.40 5.54 11.11
CA GLN A 105 -14.84 5.57 10.87
C GLN A 105 -15.16 6.20 9.51
N HIS A 106 -15.87 5.41 8.66
CA HIS A 106 -16.34 5.83 7.34
C HIS A 106 -15.29 5.92 6.21
N VAL A 107 -14.06 5.42 6.42
CA VAL A 107 -13.06 5.35 5.33
C VAL A 107 -13.47 4.27 4.34
N THR A 108 -13.38 4.57 3.04
CA THR A 108 -13.52 3.59 1.96
C THR A 108 -12.16 3.23 1.42
N PHE A 109 -11.73 1.98 1.63
CA PHE A 109 -10.47 1.45 1.13
C PHE A 109 -10.66 0.87 -0.28
N VAL A 110 -9.93 1.37 -1.25
CA VAL A 110 -9.96 0.90 -2.64
C VAL A 110 -8.68 0.14 -2.95
N GLY A 111 -8.82 -1.11 -3.34
CA GLY A 111 -7.68 -1.98 -3.69
C GLY A 111 -7.87 -2.73 -4.99
N GLY A 112 -6.77 -3.05 -5.67
CA GLY A 112 -6.77 -3.80 -6.91
C GLY A 112 -7.29 -5.25 -6.77
N ARG A 113 -7.50 -5.90 -7.91
CA ARG A 113 -7.95 -7.30 -7.98
C ARG A 113 -7.01 -8.22 -7.18
N GLY A 114 -7.58 -9.05 -6.30
CA GLY A 114 -6.83 -10.04 -5.53
C GLY A 114 -6.05 -9.49 -4.32
N MET A 115 -6.08 -8.17 -4.10
CA MET A 115 -5.45 -7.56 -2.94
C MET A 115 -6.32 -7.67 -1.68
N ILE A 116 -7.65 -7.54 -1.84
CA ILE A 116 -8.62 -7.62 -0.75
C ILE A 116 -9.31 -8.99 -0.83
N ILE A 117 -8.78 -9.95 -0.10
CA ILE A 117 -9.37 -11.30 0.08
C ILE A 117 -10.15 -11.36 1.40
N HIS A 118 -10.62 -12.54 1.79
CA HIS A 118 -11.50 -12.71 2.96
C HIS A 118 -10.89 -12.12 4.25
N ALA A 119 -9.64 -12.42 4.54
CA ALA A 119 -8.96 -11.93 5.76
C ALA A 119 -8.90 -10.39 5.82
N GLN A 120 -8.59 -9.72 4.70
CA GLN A 120 -8.56 -8.25 4.64
C GLN A 120 -9.97 -7.64 4.77
N LYS A 121 -11.02 -8.34 4.28
CA LYS A 121 -12.41 -7.89 4.45
C LYS A 121 -12.82 -7.91 5.91
N GLU A 122 -12.45 -8.95 6.65
CA GLU A 122 -12.71 -9.05 8.09
C GLU A 122 -11.95 -7.97 8.86
N GLU A 123 -10.69 -7.73 8.52
CA GLU A 123 -9.87 -6.69 9.14
C GLU A 123 -10.44 -5.28 8.88
N LEU A 124 -10.83 -4.98 7.64
CA LEU A 124 -11.49 -3.72 7.29
C LEU A 124 -12.79 -3.53 8.06
N ALA A 125 -13.62 -4.58 8.14
CA ALA A 125 -14.87 -4.55 8.90
C ALA A 125 -14.64 -4.33 10.40
N ALA A 126 -13.63 -4.97 10.98
CA ALA A 126 -13.26 -4.78 12.38
C ALA A 126 -12.87 -3.34 12.71
N HIS A 127 -12.33 -2.61 11.74
CA HIS A 127 -12.01 -1.19 11.84
C HIS A 127 -13.15 -0.25 11.39
N GLY A 128 -14.34 -0.77 11.05
CA GLY A 128 -15.46 0.04 10.57
C GLY A 128 -15.27 0.65 9.18
N MET A 129 -14.32 0.14 8.39
CA MET A 129 -14.02 0.62 7.06
C MET A 129 -14.87 -0.07 6.00
N ARG A 130 -15.18 0.64 4.92
CA ARG A 130 -15.76 0.08 3.69
C ARG A 130 -14.65 -0.28 2.72
N TYR A 131 -14.95 -1.10 1.71
CA TYR A 131 -13.98 -1.41 0.67
C TYR A 131 -14.61 -1.48 -0.72
N ILE A 132 -13.81 -1.19 -1.73
CA ILE A 132 -14.09 -1.40 -3.14
C ILE A 132 -12.94 -2.22 -3.72
N THR A 133 -13.25 -3.34 -4.36
CA THR A 133 -12.26 -4.18 -5.04
C THR A 133 -12.87 -4.84 -6.27
N ALA A 134 -12.03 -5.19 -7.24
CA ALA A 134 -12.47 -5.97 -8.39
C ALA A 134 -12.61 -7.45 -8.01
N LEU A 135 -13.66 -8.10 -8.49
CA LEU A 135 -13.86 -9.53 -8.33
C LEU A 135 -12.82 -10.31 -9.18
N ALA A 136 -12.29 -11.38 -8.60
CA ALA A 136 -11.53 -12.34 -9.37
C ALA A 136 -12.47 -13.17 -10.26
N THR A 137 -12.01 -13.56 -11.45
CA THR A 137 -12.80 -14.29 -12.44
C THR A 137 -13.56 -15.53 -11.89
N PRO A 138 -13.02 -16.32 -10.96
CA PRO A 138 -13.75 -17.45 -10.36
C PRO A 138 -14.97 -17.04 -9.52
N HIS A 139 -15.10 -15.78 -9.14
CA HIS A 139 -16.22 -15.27 -8.34
C HIS A 139 -17.29 -14.55 -9.16
N ILE A 140 -17.13 -14.51 -10.48
CA ILE A 140 -18.14 -14.01 -11.41
C ILE A 140 -18.98 -15.23 -11.81
N ALA A 141 -20.11 -15.44 -11.14
CA ALA A 141 -21.10 -16.42 -11.56
C ALA A 141 -21.67 -15.99 -12.93
N HIS A 142 -21.70 -16.92 -13.87
CA HIS A 142 -22.37 -16.77 -15.17
C HIS A 142 -23.86 -16.96 -15.00
#